data_784553a9d029dee72cdfa125fcfa9bb9
#
_entry.id   784553a9d029dee72cdfa125fcfa9bb9
#
_cell.length_a   1.000
_cell.length_b   1.000
_cell.length_c   1.000
_cell.angle_alpha   90.00
_cell.angle_beta   90.00
_cell.angle_gamma   90.00
#
_symmetry.space_group_name_H-M   'P 1'
#
loop_
_entity.id
_entity.type
_entity.pdbx_description
1 polymer ?
#
loop_
_entity_poly.entity_id
_entity_poly.type
_entity_poly.pdbx_seq_one_letter_code
_entity_poly.pdbx_strand_id
1 'polypeptide(L)'
;ETFSCASDVLGYDVADLVLNADPDELNDTRNAQPALCVLSVGIARALMARGVQPAAVLGFSLGQVSALAVSGMLSDEATFALVKARSELMAEAAAAHPGVMSALLKADEDVVAALCEQCAEGEVLVPANFNCPGQIVIAGAPAAVERAEAAWAEAGKRSSRLATSGAFHSPLMADAAAGLAAYLENVEFSEARIPLVCNVTAAPLSAADARENLVSHLKSPVRLDESGA
;
A
#
# COMPACT_ATOMS: atom_id res chain seq x y z
N GLU A 1 21.81 -12.46 -2.06
CA GLU A 1 22.18 -11.02 -2.12
C GLU A 1 21.05 -10.14 -1.57
N THR A 2 19.85 -10.10 -2.20
CA THR A 2 18.74 -9.20 -1.80
C THR A 2 18.35 -9.36 -0.32
N PHE A 3 18.16 -10.58 0.16
CA PHE A 3 17.81 -10.85 1.56
C PHE A 3 18.94 -10.45 2.53
N SER A 4 20.20 -10.67 2.17
CA SER A 4 21.35 -10.24 3.00
C SER A 4 21.41 -8.72 3.11
N CYS A 5 21.30 -8.02 1.98
CA CYS A 5 21.24 -6.55 1.95
C CYS A 5 20.06 -6.02 2.81
N ALA A 6 18.90 -6.64 2.67
CA ALA A 6 17.73 -6.26 3.46
C ALA A 6 17.93 -6.48 4.96
N SER A 7 18.51 -7.62 5.36
CA SER A 7 18.80 -7.92 6.77
C SER A 7 19.77 -6.92 7.38
N ASP A 8 20.80 -6.51 6.63
CA ASP A 8 21.74 -5.49 7.07
C ASP A 8 21.08 -4.12 7.30
N VAL A 9 20.15 -3.73 6.42
CA VAL A 9 19.40 -2.45 6.52
C VAL A 9 18.34 -2.50 7.60
N LEU A 10 17.58 -3.60 7.70
CA LEU A 10 16.46 -3.73 8.62
C LEU A 10 16.88 -4.03 10.05
N GLY A 11 18.08 -4.66 10.21
CA GLY A 11 18.65 -4.99 11.51
C GLY A 11 18.18 -6.32 12.10
N TYR A 12 17.56 -7.18 11.29
CA TYR A 12 17.12 -8.54 11.65
C TYR A 12 17.18 -9.49 10.44
N ASP A 13 17.16 -10.80 10.67
CA ASP A 13 17.18 -11.80 9.61
C ASP A 13 15.80 -11.87 8.91
N VAL A 14 15.71 -11.26 7.72
CA VAL A 14 14.47 -11.26 6.92
C VAL A 14 14.14 -12.64 6.37
N ALA A 15 15.15 -13.49 6.13
CA ALA A 15 14.89 -14.84 5.64
C ALA A 15 14.29 -15.70 6.75
N ASP A 16 14.75 -15.54 7.98
CA ASP A 16 14.18 -16.22 9.14
C ASP A 16 12.73 -15.78 9.38
N LEU A 17 12.47 -14.47 9.34
CA LEU A 17 11.10 -13.92 9.43
C LEU A 17 10.16 -14.53 8.38
N VAL A 18 10.58 -14.57 7.12
CA VAL A 18 9.74 -15.07 6.01
C VAL A 18 9.49 -16.58 6.09
N LEU A 19 10.46 -17.36 6.58
CA LEU A 19 10.40 -18.82 6.56
C LEU A 19 9.87 -19.44 7.85
N ASN A 20 10.05 -18.77 9.00
CA ASN A 20 9.87 -19.38 10.30
C ASN A 20 8.95 -18.60 11.25
N ALA A 21 8.60 -17.33 10.95
CA ALA A 21 7.66 -16.56 11.78
C ALA A 21 6.26 -17.20 11.78
N ASP A 22 5.58 -17.08 12.90
CA ASP A 22 4.18 -17.49 12.95
C ASP A 22 3.27 -16.53 12.13
N PRO A 23 2.05 -16.97 11.78
CA PRO A 23 1.15 -16.14 10.97
C PRO A 23 0.81 -14.79 11.59
N ASP A 24 0.68 -14.68 12.90
CA ASP A 24 0.32 -13.43 13.57
C ASP A 24 1.51 -12.47 13.55
N GLU A 25 2.73 -12.96 13.79
CA GLU A 25 3.96 -12.19 13.68
C GLU A 25 4.17 -11.69 12.24
N LEU A 26 3.99 -12.57 11.24
CA LEU A 26 4.18 -12.20 9.84
C LEU A 26 3.11 -11.23 9.34
N ASN A 27 1.88 -11.29 9.88
CA ASN A 27 0.78 -10.40 9.49
C ASN A 27 0.86 -9.01 10.14
N ASP A 28 1.69 -8.78 11.16
CA ASP A 28 1.95 -7.42 11.65
C ASP A 28 2.49 -6.56 10.48
N THR A 29 1.91 -5.38 10.29
CA THR A 29 2.27 -4.52 9.15
C THR A 29 3.76 -4.11 9.16
N ARG A 30 4.40 -4.07 10.35
CA ARG A 30 5.83 -3.80 10.50
C ARG A 30 6.70 -4.92 9.93
N ASN A 31 6.19 -6.14 9.89
CA ASN A 31 6.86 -7.33 9.37
C ASN A 31 6.42 -7.66 7.94
N ALA A 32 5.11 -7.63 7.69
CA ALA A 32 4.53 -7.96 6.38
C ALA A 32 5.06 -7.06 5.26
N GLN A 33 5.14 -5.75 5.50
CA GLN A 33 5.58 -4.83 4.46
C GLN A 33 7.05 -5.04 4.07
N PRO A 34 8.03 -5.06 4.99
CA PRO A 34 9.41 -5.38 4.64
C PRO A 34 9.56 -6.77 4.01
N ALA A 35 8.93 -7.80 4.56
CA ALA A 35 9.01 -9.16 4.05
C ALA A 35 8.54 -9.25 2.58
N LEU A 36 7.36 -8.69 2.28
CA LEU A 36 6.82 -8.66 0.91
C LEU A 36 7.66 -7.79 -0.03
N CYS A 37 8.19 -6.66 0.46
CA CYS A 37 9.05 -5.80 -0.33
C CYS A 37 10.33 -6.53 -0.75
N VAL A 38 11.03 -7.13 0.20
CA VAL A 38 12.28 -7.88 -0.04
C VAL A 38 12.05 -9.06 -0.98
N LEU A 39 10.96 -9.81 -0.77
CA LEU A 39 10.59 -10.92 -1.65
C LEU A 39 10.32 -10.45 -3.07
N SER A 40 9.53 -9.38 -3.23
CA SER A 40 9.17 -8.82 -4.54
C SER A 40 10.40 -8.32 -5.31
N VAL A 41 11.27 -7.56 -4.64
CA VAL A 41 12.54 -7.09 -5.24
C VAL A 41 13.44 -8.27 -5.58
N GLY A 42 13.58 -9.26 -4.69
CA GLY A 42 14.39 -10.46 -4.93
C GLY A 42 13.91 -11.27 -6.14
N ILE A 43 12.60 -11.47 -6.29
CA ILE A 43 12.02 -12.15 -7.47
C ILE A 43 12.29 -11.34 -8.73
N ALA A 44 12.06 -10.03 -8.71
CA ALA A 44 12.32 -9.16 -9.87
C ALA A 44 13.80 -9.22 -10.28
N ARG A 45 14.74 -9.10 -9.34
CA ARG A 45 16.18 -9.22 -9.61
C ARG A 45 16.55 -10.59 -10.21
N ALA A 46 15.99 -11.68 -9.67
CA ALA A 46 16.22 -13.02 -10.18
C ALA A 46 15.68 -13.24 -11.61
N LEU A 47 14.55 -12.67 -11.95
CA LEU A 47 13.97 -12.70 -13.30
C LEU A 47 14.80 -11.86 -14.27
N MET A 48 15.18 -10.65 -13.88
CA MET A 48 16.01 -9.76 -14.71
C MET A 48 17.40 -10.36 -14.98
N ALA A 49 18.00 -11.03 -13.99
CA ALA A 49 19.27 -11.75 -14.17
C ALA A 49 19.14 -12.93 -15.16
N ARG A 50 17.93 -13.45 -15.39
CA ARG A 50 17.63 -14.46 -16.40
C ARG A 50 17.22 -13.90 -17.76
N GLY A 51 17.34 -12.58 -17.95
CA GLY A 51 17.08 -11.90 -19.21
C GLY A 51 15.66 -11.36 -19.37
N VAL A 52 14.81 -11.43 -18.35
CA VAL A 52 13.50 -10.78 -18.38
C VAL A 52 13.71 -9.27 -18.35
N GLN A 53 13.11 -8.57 -19.31
CA GLN A 53 13.15 -7.11 -19.39
C GLN A 53 11.72 -6.57 -19.28
N PRO A 54 11.31 -6.05 -18.11
CA PRO A 54 9.98 -5.47 -17.97
C PRO A 54 9.86 -4.17 -18.79
N ALA A 55 8.76 -4.02 -19.53
CA ALA A 55 8.46 -2.80 -20.26
C ALA A 55 8.00 -1.66 -19.35
N ALA A 56 7.34 -2.01 -18.25
CA ALA A 56 6.94 -1.13 -17.16
C ALA A 56 6.82 -1.92 -15.86
N VAL A 57 6.78 -1.23 -14.74
CA VAL A 57 6.51 -1.81 -13.43
C VAL A 57 5.37 -1.04 -12.75
N LEU A 58 4.55 -1.77 -12.04
CA LEU A 58 3.56 -1.23 -11.13
C LEU A 58 3.48 -2.10 -9.88
N GLY A 59 2.94 -1.58 -8.82
CA GLY A 59 2.77 -2.36 -7.61
C GLY A 59 1.54 -1.89 -6.83
N PHE A 60 0.83 -2.82 -6.22
CA PHE A 60 -0.33 -2.54 -5.40
C PHE A 60 0.11 -2.06 -4.02
N SER A 61 -0.24 -0.84 -3.63
CA SER A 61 0.07 -0.23 -2.33
C SER A 61 1.57 -0.38 -1.97
N LEU A 62 1.92 -1.28 -1.08
CA LEU A 62 3.30 -1.62 -0.75
C LEU A 62 4.13 -1.97 -2.00
N GLY A 63 3.54 -2.65 -2.96
CA GLY A 63 4.20 -3.02 -4.21
C GLY A 63 4.77 -1.83 -4.99
N GLN A 64 4.18 -0.62 -4.85
CA GLN A 64 4.77 0.58 -5.43
C GLN A 64 6.13 0.91 -4.82
N VAL A 65 6.33 0.66 -3.51
CA VAL A 65 7.64 0.83 -2.86
C VAL A 65 8.66 -0.16 -3.46
N SER A 66 8.29 -1.43 -3.62
CA SER A 66 9.14 -2.43 -4.30
C SER A 66 9.46 -2.02 -5.74
N ALA A 67 8.49 -1.43 -6.44
CA ALA A 67 8.66 -0.96 -7.82
C ALA A 67 9.67 0.20 -7.93
N LEU A 68 9.88 1.01 -6.89
CA LEU A 68 10.93 2.04 -6.87
C LEU A 68 12.33 1.43 -7.03
N ALA A 69 12.61 0.31 -6.35
CA ALA A 69 13.87 -0.40 -6.54
C ALA A 69 13.98 -1.01 -7.94
N VAL A 70 12.94 -1.69 -8.40
CA VAL A 70 12.95 -2.39 -9.70
C VAL A 70 13.06 -1.40 -10.87
N SER A 71 12.38 -0.26 -10.79
CA SER A 71 12.50 0.81 -11.78
C SER A 71 13.86 1.53 -11.77
N GLY A 72 14.60 1.42 -10.68
CA GLY A 72 15.86 2.10 -10.46
C GLY A 72 15.72 3.55 -9.97
N MET A 73 14.53 3.93 -9.48
CA MET A 73 14.32 5.23 -8.85
C MET A 73 14.99 5.33 -7.48
N LEU A 74 15.09 4.20 -6.77
CA LEU A 74 15.85 4.05 -5.53
C LEU A 74 16.81 2.84 -5.63
N SER A 75 17.85 2.84 -4.80
CA SER A 75 18.66 1.61 -4.56
C SER A 75 17.85 0.61 -3.73
N ASP A 76 18.27 -0.66 -3.71
CA ASP A 76 17.64 -1.69 -2.88
C ASP A 76 17.72 -1.30 -1.39
N GLU A 77 18.87 -0.79 -0.91
CA GLU A 77 19.10 -0.34 0.46
C GLU A 77 18.16 0.82 0.83
N ALA A 78 18.05 1.84 -0.02
CA ALA A 78 17.16 2.97 0.22
C ALA A 78 15.69 2.55 0.22
N THR A 79 15.31 1.58 -0.63
CA THR A 79 13.97 1.02 -0.67
C THR A 79 13.64 0.23 0.59
N PHE A 80 14.59 -0.58 1.11
CA PHE A 80 14.39 -1.34 2.34
C PHE A 80 14.32 -0.42 3.58
N ALA A 81 15.12 0.65 3.62
CA ALA A 81 15.01 1.66 4.67
C ALA A 81 13.66 2.42 4.60
N LEU A 82 13.21 2.76 3.39
CA LEU A 82 11.91 3.40 3.17
C LEU A 82 10.74 2.52 3.62
N VAL A 83 10.74 1.23 3.26
CA VAL A 83 9.63 0.34 3.65
C VAL A 83 9.59 0.12 5.17
N LYS A 84 10.74 0.09 5.85
CA LYS A 84 10.82 0.06 7.32
C LYS A 84 10.14 1.29 7.91
N ALA A 85 10.58 2.48 7.54
CA ALA A 85 9.98 3.72 8.03
C ALA A 85 8.47 3.80 7.74
N ARG A 86 8.06 3.43 6.52
CA ARG A 86 6.64 3.41 6.14
C ARG A 86 5.81 2.45 7.01
N SER A 87 6.29 1.24 7.22
CA SER A 87 5.55 0.23 7.98
C SER A 87 5.41 0.60 9.46
N GLU A 88 6.46 1.16 10.07
CA GLU A 88 6.46 1.64 11.45
C GLU A 88 5.47 2.80 11.62
N LEU A 89 5.54 3.82 10.76
CA LEU A 89 4.63 4.98 10.78
C LEU A 89 3.16 4.58 10.57
N MET A 90 2.90 3.65 9.65
CA MET A 90 1.54 3.16 9.41
C MET A 90 1.00 2.35 10.59
N ALA A 91 1.84 1.55 11.25
CA ALA A 91 1.45 0.83 12.46
C ALA A 91 1.13 1.77 13.62
N GLU A 92 1.94 2.81 13.82
CA GLU A 92 1.71 3.84 14.84
C GLU A 92 0.40 4.60 14.58
N ALA A 93 0.16 5.03 13.34
CA ALA A 93 -1.08 5.71 12.98
C ALA A 93 -2.31 4.79 13.14
N ALA A 94 -2.22 3.52 12.79
CA ALA A 94 -3.31 2.55 12.98
C ALA A 94 -3.62 2.30 14.47
N ALA A 95 -2.60 2.31 15.33
CA ALA A 95 -2.78 2.19 16.77
C ALA A 95 -3.40 3.46 17.39
N ALA A 96 -3.01 4.63 16.90
CA ALA A 96 -3.55 5.91 17.38
C ALA A 96 -4.98 6.17 16.86
N HIS A 97 -5.29 5.74 15.65
CA HIS A 97 -6.56 5.95 14.96
C HIS A 97 -7.14 4.62 14.49
N PRO A 98 -7.77 3.84 15.38
CA PRO A 98 -8.33 2.54 15.03
C PRO A 98 -9.32 2.64 13.86
N GLY A 99 -9.12 1.79 12.87
CA GLY A 99 -9.96 1.74 11.68
C GLY A 99 -9.93 0.35 11.04
N VAL A 100 -10.83 0.13 10.11
CA VAL A 100 -11.00 -1.15 9.43
C VAL A 100 -11.21 -0.96 7.93
N MET A 101 -11.06 -2.05 7.19
CA MET A 101 -11.28 -2.08 5.74
C MET A 101 -12.22 -3.22 5.36
N SER A 102 -13.04 -2.99 4.32
CA SER A 102 -13.96 -4.01 3.79
C SER A 102 -14.01 -3.97 2.27
N ALA A 103 -13.87 -5.13 1.65
CA ALA A 103 -14.00 -5.28 0.20
C ALA A 103 -15.48 -5.43 -0.18
N LEU A 104 -15.98 -4.54 -1.02
CA LEU A 104 -17.32 -4.56 -1.60
C LEU A 104 -17.27 -5.25 -2.97
N LEU A 105 -18.12 -6.27 -3.17
CA LEU A 105 -18.19 -7.03 -4.42
C LEU A 105 -19.38 -6.56 -5.27
N LYS A 106 -19.24 -6.62 -6.60
CA LYS A 106 -20.16 -6.04 -7.58
C LYS A 106 -20.34 -4.53 -7.33
N ALA A 107 -19.22 -3.88 -7.02
CA ALA A 107 -19.12 -2.47 -6.69
C ALA A 107 -19.00 -1.63 -7.96
N ASP A 108 -19.65 -0.49 -7.95
CA ASP A 108 -19.55 0.58 -8.93
C ASP A 108 -19.03 1.82 -8.19
N GLU A 109 -18.17 2.61 -8.81
CA GLU A 109 -17.47 3.72 -8.16
C GLU A 109 -18.45 4.77 -7.61
N ASP A 110 -19.40 5.23 -8.41
CA ASP A 110 -20.37 6.25 -8.01
C ASP A 110 -21.27 5.75 -6.89
N VAL A 111 -21.67 4.46 -6.95
CA VAL A 111 -22.51 3.83 -5.92
C VAL A 111 -21.75 3.71 -4.61
N VAL A 112 -20.47 3.34 -4.65
CA VAL A 112 -19.64 3.22 -3.43
C VAL A 112 -19.33 4.60 -2.85
N ALA A 113 -19.06 5.61 -3.67
CA ALA A 113 -18.86 6.97 -3.20
C ALA A 113 -20.09 7.50 -2.44
N ALA A 114 -21.29 7.35 -3.03
CA ALA A 114 -22.56 7.72 -2.39
C ALA A 114 -22.82 6.94 -1.10
N LEU A 115 -22.51 5.63 -1.07
CA LEU A 115 -22.61 4.79 0.12
C LEU A 115 -21.70 5.31 1.25
N CYS A 116 -20.46 5.66 0.92
CA CYS A 116 -19.53 6.20 1.90
C CYS A 116 -20.03 7.51 2.49
N GLU A 117 -20.52 8.44 1.64
CA GLU A 117 -21.09 9.72 2.11
C GLU A 117 -22.30 9.50 3.03
N GLN A 118 -23.20 8.61 2.64
CA GLN A 118 -24.41 8.31 3.41
C GLN A 118 -24.12 7.64 4.75
N CYS A 119 -23.15 6.73 4.81
CA CYS A 119 -22.84 5.93 5.99
C CYS A 119 -21.76 6.53 6.89
N ALA A 120 -21.08 7.60 6.48
CA ALA A 120 -20.03 8.23 7.26
C ALA A 120 -20.57 8.82 8.58
N GLU A 121 -21.72 9.52 8.57
CA GLU A 121 -22.33 10.15 9.75
C GLU A 121 -21.34 11.03 10.57
N GLY A 122 -20.42 11.71 9.86
CA GLY A 122 -19.39 12.54 10.47
C GLY A 122 -18.10 11.83 10.85
N GLU A 123 -18.03 10.51 10.67
CA GLU A 123 -16.82 9.70 10.82
C GLU A 123 -16.09 9.55 9.47
N VAL A 124 -14.84 9.09 9.52
CA VAL A 124 -14.08 8.78 8.31
C VAL A 124 -14.64 7.50 7.68
N LEU A 125 -15.04 7.59 6.43
CA LEU A 125 -15.38 6.46 5.56
C LEU A 125 -15.14 6.85 4.11
N VAL A 126 -14.22 6.16 3.43
CA VAL A 126 -13.80 6.49 2.07
C VAL A 126 -13.58 5.25 1.22
N PRO A 127 -13.75 5.32 -0.12
CA PRO A 127 -13.16 4.34 -1.03
C PRO A 127 -11.63 4.40 -0.91
N ALA A 128 -11.00 3.26 -0.65
CA ALA A 128 -9.56 3.17 -0.38
C ALA A 128 -8.80 2.44 -1.50
N ASN A 129 -9.42 1.46 -2.16
CA ASN A 129 -8.80 0.74 -3.26
C ASN A 129 -9.81 0.44 -4.36
N PHE A 130 -9.47 0.81 -5.58
CA PHE A 130 -10.13 0.40 -6.81
C PHE A 130 -9.29 -0.74 -7.41
N ASN A 131 -9.65 -2.00 -7.06
CA ASN A 131 -8.80 -3.15 -7.37
C ASN A 131 -8.97 -3.66 -8.79
N CYS A 132 -10.21 -3.81 -9.21
CA CYS A 132 -10.61 -4.21 -10.54
C CYS A 132 -12.10 -3.89 -10.75
N PRO A 133 -12.62 -3.94 -11.97
CA PRO A 133 -14.04 -3.76 -12.21
C PRO A 133 -14.89 -4.65 -11.30
N GLY A 134 -15.76 -4.03 -10.50
CA GLY A 134 -16.64 -4.72 -9.56
C GLY A 134 -16.04 -5.04 -8.18
N GLN A 135 -14.82 -4.60 -7.85
CA GLN A 135 -14.25 -4.75 -6.52
C GLN A 135 -13.61 -3.45 -6.02
N ILE A 136 -14.24 -2.85 -5.02
CA ILE A 136 -13.76 -1.64 -4.35
C ILE A 136 -13.64 -1.92 -2.85
N VAL A 137 -12.54 -1.50 -2.25
CA VAL A 137 -12.35 -1.57 -0.80
C VAL A 137 -12.68 -0.22 -0.19
N ILE A 138 -13.49 -0.23 0.86
CA ILE A 138 -13.74 0.94 1.71
C ILE A 138 -12.90 0.86 2.98
N ALA A 139 -12.50 2.03 3.50
CA ALA A 139 -11.72 2.15 4.73
C ALA A 139 -12.27 3.29 5.59
N GLY A 140 -12.27 3.10 6.90
CA GLY A 140 -12.74 4.14 7.81
C GLY A 140 -12.92 3.66 9.25
N ALA A 141 -13.65 4.47 10.01
CA ALA A 141 -14.01 4.14 11.39
C ALA A 141 -14.84 2.84 11.44
N PRO A 142 -14.62 1.98 12.44
CA PRO A 142 -15.29 0.68 12.51
C PRO A 142 -16.82 0.77 12.39
N ALA A 143 -17.46 1.69 13.10
CA ALA A 143 -18.92 1.86 13.05
C ALA A 143 -19.41 2.33 11.68
N ALA A 144 -18.69 3.24 11.02
CA ALA A 144 -19.03 3.71 9.69
C ALA A 144 -18.93 2.60 8.63
N VAL A 145 -17.88 1.77 8.71
CA VAL A 145 -17.73 0.61 7.84
C VAL A 145 -18.83 -0.43 8.09
N GLU A 146 -19.20 -0.67 9.34
CA GLU A 146 -20.31 -1.58 9.68
C GLU A 146 -21.65 -1.11 9.09
N ARG A 147 -21.95 0.20 9.17
CA ARG A 147 -23.15 0.77 8.52
C ARG A 147 -23.13 0.54 7.01
N ALA A 148 -21.98 0.78 6.37
CA ALA A 148 -21.85 0.55 4.94
C ALA A 148 -21.99 -0.91 4.55
N GLU A 149 -21.42 -1.85 5.30
CA GLU A 149 -21.59 -3.29 5.08
C GLU A 149 -23.05 -3.72 5.21
N ALA A 150 -23.76 -3.20 6.23
CA ALA A 150 -25.20 -3.48 6.42
C ALA A 150 -26.04 -2.97 5.24
N ALA A 151 -25.85 -1.71 4.84
CA ALA A 151 -26.54 -1.13 3.68
C ALA A 151 -26.20 -1.87 2.37
N TRP A 152 -24.96 -2.33 2.22
CA TRP A 152 -24.54 -3.12 1.05
C TRP A 152 -25.22 -4.49 1.01
N ALA A 153 -25.38 -5.12 2.17
CA ALA A 153 -26.08 -6.39 2.31
C ALA A 153 -27.60 -6.25 2.06
N GLU A 154 -28.23 -5.17 2.55
CA GLU A 154 -29.64 -4.85 2.26
C GLU A 154 -29.90 -4.66 0.76
N ALA A 155 -28.92 -4.14 0.01
CA ALA A 155 -28.95 -4.06 -1.45
C ALA A 155 -28.72 -5.43 -2.15
N GLY A 156 -28.63 -6.53 -1.42
CA GLY A 156 -28.42 -7.88 -1.95
C GLY A 156 -27.00 -8.14 -2.45
N LYS A 157 -26.04 -7.34 -2.04
CA LYS A 157 -24.62 -7.45 -2.42
C LYS A 157 -23.79 -8.01 -1.27
N ARG A 158 -22.56 -8.47 -1.56
CA ARG A 158 -21.66 -9.07 -0.57
C ARG A 158 -20.47 -8.17 -0.29
N SER A 159 -20.04 -8.15 0.96
CA SER A 159 -18.79 -7.57 1.41
C SER A 159 -17.92 -8.61 2.12
N SER A 160 -16.64 -8.29 2.29
CA SER A 160 -15.71 -9.12 3.06
C SER A 160 -14.79 -8.21 3.86
N ARG A 161 -14.88 -8.29 5.19
CA ARG A 161 -13.98 -7.59 6.10
C ARG A 161 -12.56 -8.09 5.89
N LEU A 162 -11.61 -7.17 5.77
CA LEU A 162 -10.19 -7.50 5.60
C LEU A 162 -9.51 -7.63 6.97
N ALA A 163 -8.60 -8.60 7.08
CA ALA A 163 -7.76 -8.78 8.27
C ALA A 163 -6.58 -7.79 8.23
N THR A 164 -6.88 -6.48 8.26
CA THR A 164 -5.87 -5.42 8.30
C THR A 164 -5.83 -4.77 9.66
N SER A 165 -4.65 -4.27 10.06
CA SER A 165 -4.45 -3.59 11.35
C SER A 165 -4.97 -2.15 11.39
N GLY A 166 -5.45 -1.59 10.26
CA GLY A 166 -5.93 -0.21 10.20
C GLY A 166 -6.66 0.13 8.90
N ALA A 167 -7.23 1.33 8.85
CA ALA A 167 -7.89 1.90 7.68
C ALA A 167 -6.86 2.59 6.76
N PHE A 168 -6.06 1.78 6.07
CA PHE A 168 -5.06 2.27 5.14
C PHE A 168 -5.70 3.01 3.97
N HIS A 169 -4.93 3.90 3.33
CA HIS A 169 -5.38 4.72 2.20
C HIS A 169 -6.60 5.61 2.52
N SER A 170 -6.68 6.06 3.78
CA SER A 170 -7.74 6.95 4.28
C SER A 170 -7.16 8.12 5.06
N PRO A 171 -7.96 9.15 5.39
CA PRO A 171 -7.55 10.25 6.25
C PRO A 171 -7.00 9.83 7.63
N LEU A 172 -7.33 8.61 8.12
CA LEU A 172 -6.80 8.08 9.38
C LEU A 172 -5.28 7.79 9.33
N MET A 173 -4.67 7.82 8.14
CA MET A 173 -3.22 7.71 7.94
C MET A 173 -2.51 9.08 7.85
N ALA A 174 -3.15 10.17 8.25
CA ALA A 174 -2.57 11.52 8.13
C ALA A 174 -1.25 11.68 8.90
N ASP A 175 -1.16 11.11 10.11
CA ASP A 175 0.05 11.17 10.93
C ASP A 175 1.19 10.36 10.31
N ALA A 176 0.88 9.18 9.76
CA ALA A 176 1.85 8.40 9.00
C ALA A 176 2.36 9.16 7.76
N ALA A 177 1.48 9.86 7.05
CA ALA A 177 1.85 10.67 5.89
C ALA A 177 2.76 11.84 6.28
N ALA A 178 2.49 12.50 7.41
CA ALA A 178 3.34 13.58 7.93
C ALA A 178 4.73 13.06 8.35
N GLY A 179 4.79 11.94 9.05
CA GLY A 179 6.05 11.29 9.42
C GLY A 179 6.85 10.84 8.18
N LEU A 180 6.17 10.27 7.18
CA LEU A 180 6.81 9.86 5.93
C LEU A 180 7.33 11.08 5.14
N ALA A 181 6.61 12.20 5.13
CA ALA A 181 7.08 13.44 4.50
C ALA A 181 8.41 13.90 5.09
N ALA A 182 8.52 13.91 6.43
CA ALA A 182 9.76 14.28 7.12
C ALA A 182 10.92 13.29 6.81
N TYR A 183 10.64 11.98 6.78
CA TYR A 183 11.62 10.98 6.40
C TYR A 183 12.16 11.21 4.97
N LEU A 184 11.24 11.50 4.04
CA LEU A 184 11.56 11.66 2.62
C LEU A 184 12.32 12.94 2.29
N GLU A 185 12.41 13.91 3.19
CA GLU A 185 13.24 15.14 2.98
C GLU A 185 14.68 14.81 2.62
N ASN A 186 15.23 13.72 3.19
CA ASN A 186 16.60 13.26 3.00
C ASN A 186 16.75 12.12 1.99
N VAL A 187 15.69 11.79 1.24
CA VAL A 187 15.72 10.74 0.22
C VAL A 187 15.82 11.36 -1.16
N GLU A 188 16.84 10.94 -1.91
CA GLU A 188 17.02 11.35 -3.31
C GLU A 188 16.46 10.30 -4.26
N PHE A 189 15.63 10.74 -5.20
CA PHE A 189 15.06 9.89 -6.23
C PHE A 189 15.76 10.13 -7.56
N SER A 190 16.10 9.04 -8.26
CA SER A 190 16.61 9.08 -9.64
C SER A 190 15.45 8.92 -10.62
N GLU A 191 15.65 9.35 -11.87
CA GLU A 191 14.70 9.04 -12.94
C GLU A 191 14.59 7.54 -13.16
N ALA A 192 13.36 7.07 -13.39
CA ALA A 192 13.07 5.66 -13.59
C ALA A 192 13.74 5.16 -14.89
N ARG A 193 14.52 4.09 -14.81
CA ARG A 193 15.06 3.39 -15.97
C ARG A 193 14.03 2.48 -16.65
N ILE A 194 13.06 2.03 -15.88
CA ILE A 194 11.88 1.27 -16.31
C ILE A 194 10.68 2.08 -15.87
N PRO A 195 9.76 2.47 -16.76
CA PRO A 195 8.57 3.25 -16.39
C PRO A 195 7.85 2.63 -15.19
N LEU A 196 7.57 3.44 -14.17
CA LEU A 196 6.80 3.05 -12.99
C LEU A 196 5.45 3.76 -13.04
N VAL A 197 4.36 3.00 -13.01
CA VAL A 197 3.00 3.53 -12.91
C VAL A 197 2.62 3.64 -11.44
N CYS A 198 2.21 4.82 -10.99
CA CYS A 198 1.89 5.06 -9.58
C CYS A 198 0.40 4.83 -9.26
N ASN A 199 0.12 4.47 -8.03
CA ASN A 199 -1.22 4.09 -7.57
C ASN A 199 -2.19 5.28 -7.43
N VAL A 200 -1.68 6.49 -7.19
CA VAL A 200 -2.53 7.66 -6.93
C VAL A 200 -3.12 8.24 -8.21
N THR A 201 -2.31 8.33 -9.27
CA THR A 201 -2.69 8.98 -10.53
C THR A 201 -2.87 7.99 -11.69
N ALA A 202 -2.56 6.71 -11.48
CA ALA A 202 -2.51 5.69 -12.54
C ALA A 202 -1.65 6.10 -13.75
N ALA A 203 -0.64 6.93 -13.54
CA ALA A 203 0.24 7.51 -14.55
C ALA A 203 1.72 7.25 -14.23
N PRO A 204 2.63 7.38 -15.22
CA PRO A 204 4.05 7.27 -14.96
C PRO A 204 4.52 8.26 -13.89
N LEU A 205 5.36 7.77 -12.96
CA LEU A 205 5.93 8.55 -11.86
C LEU A 205 7.28 9.14 -12.28
N SER A 206 7.45 10.46 -12.14
CA SER A 206 8.74 11.14 -12.29
C SER A 206 9.51 11.19 -10.95
N ALA A 207 10.83 11.40 -11.02
CA ALA A 207 11.64 11.61 -9.81
C ALA A 207 11.19 12.87 -9.04
N ALA A 208 10.77 13.90 -9.74
CA ALA A 208 10.30 15.16 -9.15
C ALA A 208 9.02 14.97 -8.31
N ASP A 209 8.11 14.10 -8.77
CA ASP A 209 6.81 13.88 -8.13
C ASP A 209 6.84 12.74 -7.11
N ALA A 210 7.92 11.95 -7.06
CA ALA A 210 8.00 10.73 -6.25
C ALA A 210 7.74 10.98 -4.76
N ARG A 211 8.32 12.03 -4.20
CA ARG A 211 8.16 12.37 -2.77
C ARG A 211 6.72 12.71 -2.43
N GLU A 212 6.12 13.64 -3.16
CA GLU A 212 4.73 14.05 -2.94
C GLU A 212 3.76 12.89 -3.16
N ASN A 213 3.99 12.09 -4.21
CA ASN A 213 3.19 10.93 -4.51
C ASN A 213 3.22 9.89 -3.38
N LEU A 214 4.40 9.54 -2.84
CA LEU A 214 4.54 8.58 -1.75
C LEU A 214 3.87 9.03 -0.46
N VAL A 215 3.93 10.33 -0.14
CA VAL A 215 3.23 10.92 1.02
C VAL A 215 1.70 10.86 0.80
N SER A 216 1.24 11.31 -0.35
CA SER A 216 -0.17 11.29 -0.72
C SER A 216 -0.74 9.88 -0.74
N HIS A 217 0.04 8.91 -1.20
CA HIS A 217 -0.35 7.51 -1.34
C HIS A 217 -0.86 6.88 -0.02
N LEU A 218 -0.34 7.30 1.15
CA LEU A 218 -0.78 6.75 2.44
C LEU A 218 -2.24 7.08 2.78
N LYS A 219 -2.74 8.19 2.27
CA LYS A 219 -4.09 8.71 2.57
C LYS A 219 -5.00 8.88 1.35
N SER A 220 -4.52 8.46 0.17
CA SER A 220 -5.26 8.53 -1.10
C SER A 220 -5.63 7.14 -1.60
N PRO A 221 -6.70 7.00 -2.38
CA PRO A 221 -7.09 5.74 -2.98
C PRO A 221 -6.00 5.13 -3.88
N VAL A 222 -5.94 3.81 -3.90
CA VAL A 222 -5.14 3.04 -4.86
C VAL A 222 -6.00 2.76 -6.10
N ARG A 223 -5.62 3.27 -7.25
CA ARG A 223 -6.32 3.12 -8.54
C ARG A 223 -5.66 2.02 -9.38
N LEU A 224 -5.76 0.77 -8.89
CA LEU A 224 -5.09 -0.36 -9.56
C LEU A 224 -5.75 -0.73 -10.88
N ASP A 225 -7.07 -0.66 -10.93
CA ASP A 225 -7.88 -0.93 -12.15
C ASP A 225 -7.51 -0.02 -13.32
N GLU A 226 -7.20 1.25 -13.07
CA GLU A 226 -6.74 2.20 -14.07
C GLU A 226 -5.24 2.03 -14.38
N SER A 227 -4.43 1.62 -13.38
CA SER A 227 -2.98 1.48 -13.53
C SER A 227 -2.57 0.32 -14.44
N GLY A 228 -3.45 -0.66 -14.66
CA GLY A 228 -3.22 -1.84 -15.48
C GLY A 228 -3.87 -1.78 -16.88
N ALA A 229 -4.50 -0.67 -17.25
CA ALA A 229 -5.24 -0.52 -18.50
C ALA A 229 -4.36 -0.08 -19.68
#